data_fb4b3e505b8e0df77fad2cf9ce286a62
#
_entry.id   fb4b3e505b8e0df77fad2cf9ce286a62
#
_cell.length_a   1.000
_cell.length_b   1.000
_cell.length_c   1.000
_cell.angle_alpha   90.00
_cell.angle_beta   90.00
_cell.angle_gamma   90.00
#
_symmetry.space_group_name_H-M   'P 1'
#
loop_
_entity.id
_entity.type
_entity.pdbx_description
1 polymer ?
#
loop_
_entity_poly.entity_id
_entity_poly.type
_entity_poly.pdbx_seq_one_letter_code
_entity_poly.pdbx_strand_id
1 'polypeptide(L)'
;YGREAINLNKEADMKDQAKNFRLFEETLTILKKAWKEKFFNHKGEFYTYPAPDYVWQHDMSPPNKDLVNLETNVMENISVLPKPYQKPCPPIHQVVDGVRSIEWAAQQGLNIIMWIPTVKALKIKFEAFKNSKSEAEKRNVPMGEGISLVRDMFVADTMEEAKEKAGEHMVNYMRWVCHWRGLGNHMDPGEELPVTKGKLDLLSYDFLHKRNM
;
A
#
# COMPACT_ATOMS: atom_id res chain seq x y z
N TYR A 1 3.78 -0.84 5.39
CA TYR A 1 3.88 -0.77 6.85
C TYR A 1 2.50 -0.46 7.41
N GLY A 2 1.85 -1.49 7.95
CA GLY A 2 0.47 -1.42 8.39
C GLY A 2 0.33 -0.87 9.80
N ARG A 3 -0.94 -0.67 10.19
CA ARG A 3 -1.33 -0.28 11.55
C ARG A 3 -1.56 -1.49 12.46
N GLU A 4 -1.44 -2.68 11.89
CA GLU A 4 -1.68 -3.94 12.58
C GLU A 4 -0.58 -4.21 13.63
N ALA A 5 -0.94 -4.86 14.71
CA ALA A 5 -0.01 -5.23 15.79
C ALA A 5 1.10 -6.18 15.31
N ILE A 6 0.87 -6.90 14.21
CA ILE A 6 1.84 -7.80 13.59
C ILE A 6 2.56 -7.04 12.48
N ASN A 7 3.62 -6.35 12.82
CA ASN A 7 4.53 -5.75 11.87
C ASN A 7 5.85 -6.51 11.89
N LEU A 8 6.15 -7.21 10.80
CA LEU A 8 7.35 -8.03 10.68
C LEU A 8 8.63 -7.22 10.42
N ASN A 9 8.49 -5.94 10.08
CA ASN A 9 9.66 -5.09 9.93
C ASN A 9 10.11 -4.55 11.29
N LYS A 10 11.27 -5.00 11.75
CA LYS A 10 11.85 -4.62 13.05
C LYS A 10 12.16 -3.12 13.18
N GLU A 11 12.30 -2.40 12.06
CA GLU A 11 12.54 -0.95 12.06
C GLU A 11 11.24 -0.14 12.21
N ALA A 12 10.08 -0.77 12.00
CA ALA A 12 8.80 -0.09 12.14
C ALA A 12 8.41 0.08 13.61
N ASP A 13 7.76 1.20 13.90
CA ASP A 13 7.23 1.52 15.23
C ASP A 13 5.73 1.81 15.15
N MET A 14 4.92 1.03 15.86
CA MET A 14 3.47 1.20 15.91
C MET A 14 3.04 2.55 16.49
N LYS A 15 3.88 3.19 17.29
CA LYS A 15 3.61 4.47 17.95
C LYS A 15 4.11 5.67 17.14
N ASP A 16 5.06 5.47 16.24
CA ASP A 16 5.65 6.54 15.42
C ASP A 16 5.27 6.36 13.94
N GLN A 17 4.13 6.92 13.57
CA GLN A 17 3.64 6.88 12.19
C GLN A 17 4.51 7.71 11.23
N ALA A 18 5.18 8.75 11.73
CA ALA A 18 6.08 9.55 10.90
C ALA A 18 7.35 8.78 10.55
N LYS A 19 7.92 8.05 11.51
CA LYS A 19 9.04 7.11 11.25
C LYS A 19 8.63 6.04 10.25
N ASN A 20 7.47 5.41 10.44
CA ASN A 20 6.97 4.39 9.52
C ASN A 20 6.78 4.91 8.10
N PHE A 21 6.36 6.16 7.96
CA PHE A 21 6.20 6.76 6.64
C PHE A 21 7.56 6.99 5.96
N ARG A 22 8.57 7.53 6.65
CA ARG A 22 9.93 7.68 6.10
C ARG A 22 10.55 6.33 5.73
N LEU A 23 10.38 5.32 6.60
CA LEU A 23 10.81 3.94 6.32
C LEU A 23 10.15 3.38 5.06
N PHE A 24 8.86 3.65 4.85
CA PHE A 24 8.15 3.26 3.63
C PHE A 24 8.70 3.98 2.39
N GLU A 25 8.92 5.28 2.45
CA GLU A 25 9.50 6.07 1.35
C GLU A 25 10.90 5.56 0.97
N GLU A 26 11.75 5.29 1.97
CA GLU A 26 13.09 4.76 1.74
C GLU A 26 13.03 3.36 1.10
N THR A 27 12.17 2.48 1.62
CA THR A 27 11.97 1.14 1.04
C THR A 27 11.50 1.21 -0.40
N LEU A 28 10.55 2.10 -0.72
CA LEU A 28 10.06 2.31 -2.08
C LEU A 28 11.17 2.80 -3.02
N THR A 29 12.03 3.70 -2.52
CA THR A 29 13.19 4.20 -3.26
C THR A 29 14.17 3.08 -3.61
N ILE A 30 14.50 2.24 -2.63
CA ILE A 30 15.38 1.07 -2.82
C ILE A 30 14.77 0.11 -3.84
N LEU A 31 13.47 -0.19 -3.72
CA LEU A 31 12.76 -1.08 -4.63
C LEU A 31 12.81 -0.57 -6.08
N LYS A 32 12.55 0.74 -6.27
CA LYS A 32 12.62 1.38 -7.59
C LYS A 32 14.03 1.31 -8.18
N LYS A 33 15.09 1.58 -7.40
CA LYS A 33 16.48 1.43 -7.82
C LYS A 33 16.79 -0.02 -8.21
N ALA A 34 16.46 -0.98 -7.33
CA ALA A 34 16.70 -2.40 -7.56
C ALA A 34 16.09 -2.93 -8.87
N TRP A 35 14.94 -2.41 -9.28
CA TRP A 35 14.27 -2.80 -10.51
C TRP A 35 14.79 -2.08 -11.76
N LYS A 36 15.14 -0.78 -11.65
CA LYS A 36 15.51 0.06 -12.79
C LYS A 36 16.99 0.00 -13.12
N GLU A 37 17.84 0.03 -12.10
CA GLU A 37 19.27 0.19 -12.24
C GLU A 37 19.97 -1.18 -12.33
N LYS A 38 20.91 -1.32 -13.26
CA LYS A 38 21.70 -2.55 -13.40
C LYS A 38 22.51 -2.81 -12.14
N PHE A 39 23.16 -1.77 -11.65
CA PHE A 39 23.91 -1.72 -10.39
C PHE A 39 23.45 -0.51 -9.61
N PHE A 40 23.34 -0.63 -8.32
CA PHE A 40 22.94 0.49 -7.46
C PHE A 40 23.54 0.38 -6.08
N ASN A 41 23.59 1.51 -5.40
CA ASN A 41 23.85 1.61 -3.98
C ASN A 41 22.76 2.46 -3.32
N HIS A 42 22.70 2.38 -2.00
CA HIS A 42 21.79 3.16 -1.20
C HIS A 42 22.42 3.45 0.17
N LYS A 43 22.36 4.70 0.57
CA LYS A 43 22.69 5.13 1.93
C LYS A 43 21.56 6.03 2.41
N GLY A 44 20.75 5.51 3.32
CA GLY A 44 19.57 6.20 3.84
C GLY A 44 19.55 6.26 5.36
N GLU A 45 18.38 6.64 5.89
CA GLU A 45 18.16 6.73 7.35
C GLU A 45 18.11 5.33 7.99
N PHE A 46 17.49 4.35 7.28
CA PHE A 46 17.23 3.02 7.83
C PHE A 46 18.10 1.93 7.21
N TYR A 47 18.50 2.10 5.96
CA TYR A 47 19.22 1.07 5.22
C TYR A 47 20.44 1.62 4.51
N THR A 48 21.48 0.79 4.46
CA THR A 48 22.65 1.02 3.62
C THR A 48 22.95 -0.25 2.83
N TYR A 49 23.06 -0.13 1.51
CA TYR A 49 23.38 -1.22 0.59
C TYR A 49 24.46 -0.81 -0.42
N PRO A 50 25.51 -1.60 -0.62
CA PRO A 50 25.90 -2.75 0.21
C PRO A 50 26.12 -2.35 1.67
N ALA A 51 26.28 -3.35 2.54
CA ALA A 51 26.69 -3.09 3.93
C ALA A 51 28.03 -2.34 3.94
N PRO A 52 28.20 -1.34 4.82
CA PRO A 52 29.46 -0.58 4.89
C PRO A 52 30.66 -1.51 5.08
N ASP A 53 31.75 -1.21 4.37
CA ASP A 53 33.02 -1.90 4.45
C ASP A 53 32.95 -3.41 4.19
N TYR A 54 31.90 -3.88 3.49
CA TYR A 54 31.78 -5.29 3.13
C TYR A 54 32.83 -5.66 2.07
N VAL A 55 33.77 -6.49 2.46
CA VAL A 55 34.88 -6.99 1.60
C VAL A 55 34.37 -8.20 0.80
N TRP A 56 34.56 -8.17 -0.51
CA TRP A 56 34.27 -9.31 -1.37
C TRP A 56 35.25 -10.44 -1.09
N GLN A 57 34.74 -11.61 -0.75
CA GLN A 57 35.52 -12.81 -0.43
C GLN A 57 34.84 -14.03 -1.07
N HIS A 58 35.22 -14.35 -2.28
CA HIS A 58 34.68 -15.51 -2.97
C HIS A 58 35.72 -16.12 -3.88
N ASP A 59 36.27 -17.29 -3.52
CA ASP A 59 37.39 -17.93 -4.17
C ASP A 59 37.13 -18.32 -5.65
N MET A 60 35.88 -18.64 -5.98
CA MET A 60 35.48 -19.07 -7.31
C MET A 60 34.84 -17.97 -8.17
N SER A 61 34.63 -16.79 -7.61
CA SER A 61 34.02 -15.66 -8.33
C SER A 61 34.91 -14.44 -8.20
N PRO A 62 35.66 -14.06 -9.25
CA PRO A 62 36.48 -12.87 -9.20
C PRO A 62 35.64 -11.62 -9.02
N PRO A 63 36.17 -10.58 -8.35
CA PRO A 63 35.46 -9.33 -8.14
C PRO A 63 35.12 -8.65 -9.48
N ASN A 64 33.88 -8.20 -9.62
CA ASN A 64 33.42 -7.42 -10.76
C ASN A 64 33.61 -5.93 -10.48
N LYS A 65 34.36 -5.23 -11.34
CA LYS A 65 34.65 -3.79 -11.21
C LYS A 65 33.41 -2.90 -11.09
N ASP A 66 32.24 -3.35 -11.58
CA ASP A 66 30.99 -2.59 -11.48
C ASP A 66 30.32 -2.74 -10.11
N LEU A 67 30.75 -3.72 -9.31
CA LEU A 67 30.22 -4.03 -7.98
C LEU A 67 31.24 -3.78 -6.86
N VAL A 68 32.52 -3.97 -7.15
CA VAL A 68 33.60 -4.01 -6.16
C VAL A 68 34.70 -3.04 -6.56
N ASN A 69 35.21 -2.27 -5.62
CA ASN A 69 36.43 -1.51 -5.79
C ASN A 69 37.61 -2.50 -5.84
N LEU A 70 38.29 -2.55 -6.98
CA LEU A 70 39.34 -3.56 -7.22
C LEU A 70 40.65 -3.33 -6.42
N GLU A 71 40.82 -2.13 -5.86
CA GLU A 71 41.99 -1.81 -5.03
C GLU A 71 41.79 -2.26 -3.59
N THR A 72 40.58 -2.09 -3.06
CA THR A 72 40.25 -2.35 -1.66
C THR A 72 39.46 -3.65 -1.45
N ASN A 73 38.94 -4.25 -2.51
CA ASN A 73 37.96 -5.34 -2.51
C ASN A 73 36.64 -5.01 -1.78
N VAL A 74 36.35 -3.77 -1.48
CA VAL A 74 35.11 -3.35 -0.83
C VAL A 74 34.00 -3.26 -1.85
N MET A 75 32.82 -3.78 -1.52
CA MET A 75 31.62 -3.66 -2.35
C MET A 75 31.09 -2.22 -2.35
N GLU A 76 30.92 -1.64 -3.54
CA GLU A 76 30.37 -0.30 -3.75
C GLU A 76 28.96 -0.31 -4.30
N ASN A 77 28.57 -1.37 -5.01
CA ASN A 77 27.23 -1.54 -5.58
C ASN A 77 26.72 -2.96 -5.39
N ILE A 78 25.41 -3.11 -5.52
CA ILE A 78 24.72 -4.40 -5.59
C ILE A 78 23.89 -4.48 -6.87
N SER A 79 23.45 -5.68 -7.24
CA SER A 79 22.53 -5.93 -8.34
C SER A 79 21.45 -6.93 -7.92
N VAL A 80 20.21 -6.67 -8.29
CA VAL A 80 19.10 -7.59 -8.08
C VAL A 80 18.72 -8.23 -9.41
N LEU A 81 18.72 -9.54 -9.50
CA LEU A 81 18.40 -10.32 -10.68
C LEU A 81 17.33 -11.38 -10.38
N PRO A 82 16.47 -11.73 -11.36
CA PRO A 82 16.35 -11.13 -12.69
C PRO A 82 15.74 -9.75 -12.67
N LYS A 83 16.05 -8.93 -13.67
CA LYS A 83 15.37 -7.63 -13.85
C LYS A 83 13.94 -7.85 -14.33
N PRO A 84 12.99 -6.98 -13.90
CA PRO A 84 11.60 -7.04 -14.39
C PRO A 84 11.52 -6.94 -15.91
N TYR A 85 10.56 -7.68 -16.50
CA TYR A 85 10.27 -7.58 -17.92
C TYR A 85 9.68 -6.21 -18.29
N GLN A 86 8.79 -5.70 -17.45
CA GLN A 86 8.14 -4.39 -17.65
C GLN A 86 9.16 -3.26 -17.49
N LYS A 87 9.04 -2.23 -18.32
CA LYS A 87 9.90 -1.05 -18.28
C LYS A 87 9.10 0.21 -17.98
N PRO A 88 9.62 1.13 -17.17
CA PRO A 88 10.91 1.09 -16.45
C PRO A 88 10.91 0.12 -15.24
N CYS A 89 9.75 -0.30 -14.76
CA CYS A 89 9.52 -1.29 -13.71
C CYS A 89 8.04 -1.75 -13.74
N PRO A 90 7.66 -2.82 -13.04
CA PRO A 90 6.26 -3.20 -12.88
C PRO A 90 5.44 -2.05 -12.28
N PRO A 91 4.14 -1.94 -12.62
CA PRO A 91 3.23 -1.02 -11.92
C PRO A 91 3.21 -1.33 -10.41
N ILE A 92 3.36 -0.29 -9.61
CA ILE A 92 3.34 -0.42 -8.15
C ILE A 92 1.98 0.04 -7.66
N HIS A 93 1.34 -0.77 -6.81
CA HIS A 93 0.06 -0.47 -6.20
C HIS A 93 0.24 -0.31 -4.68
N GLN A 94 -0.29 0.78 -4.15
CA GLN A 94 -0.30 1.05 -2.71
C GLN A 94 -1.71 0.91 -2.15
N VAL A 95 -1.86 0.18 -1.05
CA VAL A 95 -3.10 0.18 -0.28
C VAL A 95 -3.21 1.50 0.48
N VAL A 96 -4.33 2.21 0.31
CA VAL A 96 -4.56 3.54 0.87
C VAL A 96 -5.94 3.64 1.52
N ASP A 97 -6.04 4.44 2.59
CA ASP A 97 -7.30 4.75 3.27
C ASP A 97 -7.62 6.25 3.23
N GLY A 98 -6.66 7.10 3.60
CA GLY A 98 -6.85 8.54 3.74
C GLY A 98 -6.47 9.34 2.50
N VAL A 99 -7.07 10.52 2.33
CA VAL A 99 -6.82 11.43 1.19
C VAL A 99 -5.34 11.78 1.06
N ARG A 100 -4.65 12.09 2.16
CA ARG A 100 -3.21 12.39 2.16
C ARG A 100 -2.36 11.27 1.54
N SER A 101 -2.68 10.01 1.87
CA SER A 101 -1.96 8.85 1.30
C SER A 101 -2.30 8.65 -0.18
N ILE A 102 -3.53 8.98 -0.59
CA ILE A 102 -4.00 8.93 -1.97
C ILE A 102 -3.25 9.96 -2.82
N GLU A 103 -3.19 11.21 -2.38
CA GLU A 103 -2.49 12.28 -3.06
C GLU A 103 -0.98 12.01 -3.17
N TRP A 104 -0.38 11.55 -2.08
CA TRP A 104 1.04 11.17 -2.08
C TRP A 104 1.31 10.03 -3.07
N ALA A 105 0.49 8.97 -3.08
CA ALA A 105 0.66 7.86 -4.01
C ALA A 105 0.59 8.34 -5.47
N ALA A 106 -0.37 9.20 -5.79
CA ALA A 106 -0.50 9.82 -7.11
C ALA A 106 0.75 10.61 -7.52
N GLN A 107 1.29 11.44 -6.62
CA GLN A 107 2.51 12.22 -6.83
C GLN A 107 3.75 11.33 -7.03
N GLN A 108 3.79 10.15 -6.39
CA GLN A 108 4.87 9.18 -6.57
C GLN A 108 4.72 8.30 -7.82
N GLY A 109 3.67 8.50 -8.64
CA GLY A 109 3.38 7.70 -9.81
C GLY A 109 2.92 6.28 -9.48
N LEU A 110 2.33 6.08 -8.30
CA LEU A 110 1.79 4.79 -7.86
C LEU A 110 0.32 4.68 -8.25
N ASN A 111 -0.14 3.45 -8.47
CA ASN A 111 -1.54 3.11 -8.46
C ASN A 111 -2.03 2.87 -7.02
N ILE A 112 -3.33 2.91 -6.81
CA ILE A 112 -3.89 2.71 -5.47
C ILE A 112 -4.86 1.54 -5.42
N ILE A 113 -4.96 0.92 -4.24
CA ILE A 113 -5.95 -0.09 -3.93
C ILE A 113 -6.74 0.40 -2.72
N MET A 114 -8.06 0.40 -2.80
CA MET A 114 -8.95 0.72 -1.69
C MET A 114 -9.87 -0.46 -1.38
N TRP A 115 -10.13 -0.65 -0.09
CA TRP A 115 -11.05 -1.64 0.43
C TRP A 115 -12.01 -0.96 1.41
N ILE A 116 -13.27 -1.35 1.44
CA ILE A 116 -14.26 -0.88 2.42
C ILE A 116 -14.94 0.48 2.12
N PRO A 117 -14.30 1.59 1.65
CA PRO A 117 -14.98 2.89 1.63
C PRO A 117 -16.37 2.83 0.99
N THR A 118 -17.31 3.60 1.54
CA THR A 118 -18.67 3.71 0.98
C THR A 118 -18.65 4.30 -0.42
N VAL A 119 -19.66 4.05 -1.22
CA VAL A 119 -19.75 4.58 -2.61
C VAL A 119 -19.64 6.11 -2.64
N LYS A 120 -20.26 6.81 -1.67
CA LYS A 120 -20.15 8.27 -1.58
C LYS A 120 -18.73 8.73 -1.22
N ALA A 121 -18.07 8.03 -0.30
CA ALA A 121 -16.68 8.33 0.06
C ALA A 121 -15.70 8.04 -1.09
N LEU A 122 -15.96 7.01 -1.90
CA LEU A 122 -15.17 6.68 -3.08
C LEU A 122 -15.11 7.81 -4.09
N LYS A 123 -16.24 8.48 -4.36
CA LYS A 123 -16.27 9.60 -5.31
C LYS A 123 -15.24 10.66 -4.94
N ILE A 124 -15.21 11.08 -3.68
CA ILE A 124 -14.26 12.08 -3.17
C ILE A 124 -12.81 11.58 -3.32
N LYS A 125 -12.58 10.31 -2.97
CA LYS A 125 -11.23 9.70 -3.05
C LYS A 125 -10.76 9.54 -4.48
N PHE A 126 -11.64 9.20 -5.41
CA PHE A 126 -11.34 9.11 -6.83
C PHE A 126 -10.99 10.48 -7.42
N GLU A 127 -11.75 11.51 -7.07
CA GLU A 127 -11.47 12.88 -7.49
C GLU A 127 -10.12 13.37 -6.95
N ALA A 128 -9.81 13.12 -5.68
CA ALA A 128 -8.52 13.47 -5.08
C ALA A 128 -7.36 12.79 -5.83
N PHE A 129 -7.45 11.48 -6.08
CA PHE A 129 -6.43 10.74 -6.82
C PHE A 129 -6.27 11.25 -8.25
N LYS A 130 -7.38 11.38 -8.97
CA LYS A 130 -7.39 11.91 -10.34
C LYS A 130 -6.71 13.27 -10.43
N ASN A 131 -7.08 14.21 -9.54
CA ASN A 131 -6.54 15.56 -9.56
C ASN A 131 -5.03 15.57 -9.29
N SER A 132 -4.58 14.91 -8.22
CA SER A 132 -3.15 14.83 -7.88
C SER A 132 -2.34 14.10 -8.95
N LYS A 133 -2.88 13.05 -9.56
CA LYS A 133 -2.21 12.33 -10.64
C LYS A 133 -2.14 13.15 -11.92
N SER A 134 -3.21 13.89 -12.24
CA SER A 134 -3.24 14.79 -13.40
C SER A 134 -2.19 15.90 -13.29
N GLU A 135 -2.02 16.47 -12.09
CA GLU A 135 -1.01 17.47 -11.80
C GLU A 135 0.41 16.88 -11.93
N ALA A 136 0.66 15.73 -11.32
CA ALA A 136 1.96 15.06 -11.34
C ALA A 136 2.38 14.63 -12.76
N GLU A 137 1.45 14.11 -13.56
CA GLU A 137 1.70 13.62 -14.91
C GLU A 137 1.53 14.72 -15.99
N LYS A 138 1.07 15.92 -15.61
CA LYS A 138 0.80 17.05 -16.52
C LYS A 138 -0.12 16.68 -17.68
N ARG A 139 -1.13 15.84 -17.41
CA ARG A 139 -2.16 15.43 -18.37
C ARG A 139 -3.52 15.28 -17.68
N ASN A 140 -4.59 15.28 -18.45
CA ASN A 140 -5.91 14.95 -17.91
C ASN A 140 -6.01 13.43 -17.73
N VAL A 141 -6.00 12.97 -16.47
CA VAL A 141 -6.18 11.55 -16.10
C VAL A 141 -7.67 11.23 -16.06
N PRO A 142 -8.14 10.18 -16.75
CA PRO A 142 -9.52 9.73 -16.65
C PRO A 142 -9.90 9.31 -15.23
N MET A 143 -11.18 9.46 -14.88
CA MET A 143 -11.70 8.98 -13.59
C MET A 143 -11.52 7.46 -13.47
N GLY A 144 -10.92 6.99 -12.39
CA GLY A 144 -10.69 5.57 -12.12
C GLY A 144 -9.38 5.01 -12.67
N GLU A 145 -8.66 5.72 -13.54
CA GLU A 145 -7.35 5.26 -14.01
C GLU A 145 -6.35 5.12 -12.85
N GLY A 146 -5.79 3.91 -12.71
CA GLY A 146 -4.83 3.60 -11.65
C GLY A 146 -5.47 3.31 -10.29
N ILE A 147 -6.79 3.14 -10.23
CA ILE A 147 -7.53 2.81 -9.02
C ILE A 147 -8.05 1.38 -9.09
N SER A 148 -7.75 0.60 -8.07
CA SER A 148 -8.32 -0.73 -7.86
C SER A 148 -9.19 -0.73 -6.60
N LEU A 149 -10.30 -1.47 -6.65
CA LEU A 149 -11.19 -1.67 -5.51
C LEU A 149 -11.22 -3.14 -5.12
N VAL A 150 -11.18 -3.38 -3.83
CA VAL A 150 -11.48 -4.70 -3.24
C VAL A 150 -12.89 -4.62 -2.66
N ARG A 151 -13.72 -5.60 -3.02
CA ARG A 151 -15.08 -5.77 -2.50
C ARG A 151 -15.31 -7.23 -2.18
N ASP A 152 -15.91 -7.47 -1.01
CA ASP A 152 -16.37 -8.79 -0.65
C ASP A 152 -17.66 -9.10 -1.45
N MET A 153 -17.72 -10.28 -2.04
CA MET A 153 -18.81 -10.68 -2.92
C MET A 153 -19.22 -12.13 -2.64
N PHE A 154 -20.52 -12.36 -2.66
CA PHE A 154 -21.10 -13.69 -2.64
C PHE A 154 -22.14 -13.82 -3.77
N VAL A 155 -22.11 -14.93 -4.50
CA VAL A 155 -22.99 -15.20 -5.64
C VAL A 155 -23.99 -16.27 -5.28
N ALA A 156 -25.26 -16.01 -5.51
CA ALA A 156 -26.38 -16.94 -5.38
C ALA A 156 -27.42 -16.66 -6.48
N ASP A 157 -28.46 -17.47 -6.59
CA ASP A 157 -29.48 -17.29 -7.61
C ASP A 157 -30.36 -16.07 -7.34
N THR A 158 -30.55 -15.70 -6.06
CA THR A 158 -31.27 -14.50 -5.65
C THR A 158 -30.54 -13.71 -4.56
N MET A 159 -30.92 -12.44 -4.38
CA MET A 159 -30.39 -11.61 -3.29
C MET A 159 -30.80 -12.10 -1.91
N GLU A 160 -32.02 -12.65 -1.80
CA GLU A 160 -32.55 -13.24 -0.57
C GLU A 160 -31.68 -14.45 -0.17
N GLU A 161 -31.39 -15.33 -1.09
CA GLU A 161 -30.53 -16.48 -0.87
C GLU A 161 -29.10 -16.05 -0.52
N ALA A 162 -28.56 -15.07 -1.21
CA ALA A 162 -27.23 -14.53 -0.90
C ALA A 162 -27.17 -13.95 0.52
N LYS A 163 -28.19 -13.21 0.92
CA LYS A 163 -28.32 -12.65 2.27
C LYS A 163 -28.44 -13.74 3.33
N GLU A 164 -29.25 -14.76 3.09
CA GLU A 164 -29.45 -15.89 4.00
C GLU A 164 -28.14 -16.66 4.22
N LYS A 165 -27.44 -17.01 3.13
CA LYS A 165 -26.23 -17.83 3.19
C LYS A 165 -24.99 -17.09 3.67
N ALA A 166 -24.78 -15.84 3.31
CA ALA A 166 -23.54 -15.12 3.56
C ALA A 166 -23.69 -13.89 4.46
N GLY A 167 -24.90 -13.34 4.61
CA GLY A 167 -25.10 -12.05 5.24
C GLY A 167 -24.58 -11.95 6.68
N GLU A 168 -24.85 -12.95 7.50
CA GLU A 168 -24.37 -12.99 8.89
C GLU A 168 -22.83 -13.16 8.96
N HIS A 169 -22.27 -13.99 8.12
CA HIS A 169 -20.82 -14.21 8.06
C HIS A 169 -20.09 -12.95 7.64
N MET A 170 -20.60 -12.23 6.66
CA MET A 170 -20.06 -10.95 6.22
C MET A 170 -20.13 -9.90 7.34
N VAL A 171 -21.25 -9.79 8.03
CA VAL A 171 -21.41 -8.86 9.16
C VAL A 171 -20.43 -9.19 10.28
N ASN A 172 -20.28 -10.47 10.64
CA ASN A 172 -19.34 -10.89 11.68
C ASN A 172 -17.89 -10.63 11.30
N TYR A 173 -17.52 -10.83 10.02
CA TYR A 173 -16.20 -10.48 9.51
C TYR A 173 -15.97 -8.97 9.60
N MET A 174 -16.93 -8.15 9.18
CA MET A 174 -16.81 -6.69 9.28
C MET A 174 -16.77 -6.19 10.73
N ARG A 175 -17.50 -6.80 11.64
CA ARG A 175 -17.37 -6.51 13.09
C ARG A 175 -15.95 -6.77 13.56
N TRP A 176 -15.36 -7.91 13.20
CA TRP A 176 -13.97 -8.23 13.53
C TRP A 176 -12.98 -7.19 12.94
N VAL A 177 -13.15 -6.82 11.69
CA VAL A 177 -12.33 -5.77 11.03
C VAL A 177 -12.45 -4.43 11.75
N CYS A 178 -13.67 -4.05 12.15
CA CYS A 178 -13.92 -2.77 12.83
C CYS A 178 -13.34 -2.69 14.25
N HIS A 179 -13.09 -3.81 14.92
CA HIS A 179 -12.35 -3.80 16.18
C HIS A 179 -10.91 -3.28 16.01
N TRP A 180 -10.32 -3.48 14.83
CA TRP A 180 -8.98 -3.01 14.50
C TRP A 180 -8.97 -1.62 13.85
N ARG A 181 -9.90 -1.39 12.91
CA ARG A 181 -9.88 -0.22 12.02
C ARG A 181 -10.92 0.83 12.37
N GLY A 182 -11.87 0.51 13.24
CA GLY A 182 -13.02 1.37 13.54
C GLY A 182 -14.06 1.42 12.42
N LEU A 183 -15.14 2.13 12.65
CA LEU A 183 -16.28 2.26 11.73
C LEU A 183 -16.10 3.33 10.65
N GLY A 184 -15.06 4.16 10.74
CA GLY A 184 -14.93 5.36 9.90
C GLY A 184 -15.02 5.11 8.39
N ASN A 185 -14.46 3.99 7.93
CA ASN A 185 -14.49 3.64 6.50
C ASN A 185 -15.86 3.14 6.01
N HIS A 186 -16.78 2.80 6.93
CA HIS A 186 -18.16 2.39 6.62
C HIS A 186 -19.16 3.53 6.76
N MET A 187 -18.71 4.73 7.14
CA MET A 187 -19.57 5.90 7.27
C MET A 187 -19.55 6.71 5.98
N ASP A 188 -20.70 7.29 5.64
CA ASP A 188 -20.79 8.26 4.56
C ASP A 188 -20.11 9.59 4.98
N PRO A 189 -19.60 10.37 4.03
CA PRO A 189 -19.05 11.69 4.33
C PRO A 189 -20.05 12.59 5.06
N GLY A 190 -19.64 13.17 6.18
CA GLY A 190 -20.47 14.01 7.04
C GLY A 190 -21.29 13.28 8.09
N GLU A 191 -21.27 11.95 8.11
CA GLU A 191 -21.88 11.19 9.21
C GLU A 191 -20.96 11.21 10.44
N GLU A 192 -21.55 11.46 11.62
CA GLU A 192 -20.81 11.40 12.89
C GLU A 192 -20.49 9.97 13.28
N LEU A 193 -19.25 9.75 13.73
CA LEU A 193 -18.88 8.47 14.31
C LEU A 193 -19.60 8.30 15.65
N PRO A 194 -20.18 7.12 15.90
CA PRO A 194 -20.76 6.83 17.23
C PRO A 194 -19.69 6.95 18.32
N VAL A 195 -19.96 7.78 19.33
CA VAL A 195 -19.01 8.17 20.39
C VAL A 195 -18.62 7.00 21.32
N THR A 196 -19.31 5.88 21.27
CA THR A 196 -19.10 4.78 22.23
C THR A 196 -18.44 3.55 21.60
N LYS A 197 -17.34 3.12 22.19
CA LYS A 197 -16.81 1.75 22.04
C LYS A 197 -17.97 0.79 22.32
N GLY A 198 -18.37 -0.01 21.34
CA GLY A 198 -19.45 -0.99 21.49
C GLY A 198 -20.61 -0.86 20.52
N LYS A 199 -20.72 0.23 19.76
CA LYS A 199 -21.79 0.35 18.72
C LYS A 199 -21.44 -0.32 17.39
N LEU A 200 -20.74 -1.45 17.44
CA LEU A 200 -20.65 -2.36 16.28
C LEU A 200 -22.01 -3.02 15.97
N ASP A 201 -22.99 -2.87 16.87
CA ASP A 201 -24.38 -3.28 16.65
C ASP A 201 -25.07 -2.54 15.48
N LEU A 202 -24.53 -1.38 15.07
CA LEU A 202 -24.94 -0.71 13.84
C LEU A 202 -24.57 -1.51 12.58
N LEU A 203 -23.58 -2.39 12.65
CA LEU A 203 -23.18 -3.23 11.54
C LEU A 203 -24.23 -4.32 11.34
N SER A 204 -25.11 -4.10 10.39
CA SER A 204 -26.03 -5.09 9.83
C SER A 204 -25.76 -5.28 8.35
N TYR A 205 -26.28 -6.34 7.79
CA TYR A 205 -26.19 -6.57 6.35
C TYR A 205 -26.76 -5.37 5.57
N ASP A 206 -27.94 -4.90 5.95
CA ASP A 206 -28.60 -3.78 5.24
C ASP A 206 -27.82 -2.46 5.38
N PHE A 207 -27.17 -2.23 6.53
CA PHE A 207 -26.28 -1.09 6.72
C PHE A 207 -25.09 -1.13 5.77
N LEU A 208 -24.42 -2.27 5.65
CA LEU A 208 -23.25 -2.46 4.78
C LEU A 208 -23.67 -2.43 3.30
N HIS A 209 -24.72 -3.16 2.95
CA HIS A 209 -25.23 -3.26 1.58
C HIS A 209 -25.61 -1.88 1.03
N LYS A 210 -26.40 -1.09 1.77
CA LYS A 210 -26.83 0.25 1.36
C LYS A 210 -25.67 1.22 1.07
N ARG A 211 -24.51 1.04 1.73
CA ARG A 211 -23.38 1.97 1.64
C ARG A 211 -22.29 1.52 0.68
N ASN A 212 -22.18 0.24 0.46
CA ASN A 212 -21.07 -0.36 -0.29
C ASN A 212 -21.46 -0.89 -1.67
N MET A 213 -22.73 -0.73 -2.05
CA MET A 213 -23.24 -1.09 -3.37
C MET A 213 -23.86 0.10 -4.08
#